data_b3d7a772c0b1302f72b6962b1203a138
#
_entry.id   b3d7a772c0b1302f72b6962b1203a138
#
_cell.length_a   1.000
_cell.length_b   1.000
_cell.length_c   1.000
_cell.angle_alpha   90.00
_cell.angle_beta   90.00
_cell.angle_gamma   90.00
#
_symmetry.space_group_name_H-M   'P 1'
#
loop_
_entity.id
_entity.type
_entity.pdbx_description
1 polymer ?
#
loop_
_entity_poly.entity_id
_entity_poly.type
_entity_poly.pdbx_seq_one_letter_code
_entity_poly.pdbx_strand_id
1 'polypeptide(L)'
;QIWVATHSIGFLRALQDELNEVSQIIEFKEDNKWASQAYTLAPMVKSRNNWRNLFETALDDLTGLVSPKCIVYCEGRAEPTRTGGERGFDAAVFNSIFGEKYPDTLFISSGGNTELDQRSEIAISILSKVFSDVEILVLKDRDMASGKDTTEADRQMYLSNNPQNHRVLNRFEIENYLYDKEVLKKYCEINEKTFDEAAYDAFVTDVVNQQIKDNTGHIRNFCGIVGSINAEVFKKNLAKVIDDSMQVYKELERVIFQRA
;
A
#
# COMPACT_ATOMS: atom_id res chain seq x y z
N GLN A 1 4.04 43.22 24.38
CA GLN A 1 3.13 42.37 23.65
C GLN A 1 3.89 41.72 22.49
N ILE A 2 3.85 40.38 22.38
CA ILE A 2 4.50 39.61 21.30
C ILE A 2 3.40 38.94 20.48
N TRP A 3 3.49 39.05 19.16
CA TRP A 3 2.61 38.37 18.21
C TRP A 3 3.41 37.29 17.48
N VAL A 4 2.86 36.09 17.45
CA VAL A 4 3.46 34.94 16.74
C VAL A 4 2.40 34.32 15.86
N ALA A 5 2.70 34.16 14.58
CA ALA A 5 1.93 33.34 13.67
C ALA A 5 2.57 31.96 13.57
N THR A 6 1.78 30.91 13.78
CA THR A 6 2.29 29.54 13.77
C THR A 6 1.22 28.55 13.32
N HIS A 7 1.65 27.45 12.71
CA HIS A 7 0.89 26.23 12.47
C HIS A 7 1.52 25.03 13.20
N SER A 8 2.50 25.28 14.09
CA SER A 8 3.20 24.22 14.81
C SER A 8 2.35 23.72 15.99
N ILE A 9 1.92 22.46 15.92
CA ILE A 9 1.19 21.77 17.01
C ILE A 9 2.01 21.73 18.29
N GLY A 10 3.32 21.47 18.17
CA GLY A 10 4.23 21.45 19.32
C GLY A 10 4.31 22.79 20.03
N PHE A 11 4.35 23.89 19.26
CA PHE A 11 4.33 25.25 19.82
C PHE A 11 2.99 25.57 20.49
N LEU A 12 1.87 25.22 19.85
CA LEU A 12 0.53 25.43 20.43
C LEU A 12 0.34 24.63 21.72
N ARG A 13 0.88 23.43 21.78
CA ARG A 13 0.86 22.60 22.98
C ARG A 13 1.71 23.20 24.10
N ALA A 14 2.91 23.67 23.80
CA ALA A 14 3.75 24.37 24.78
C ALA A 14 3.09 25.65 25.30
N LEU A 15 2.39 26.41 24.44
CA LEU A 15 1.59 27.55 24.88
C LEU A 15 0.45 27.15 25.82
N GLN A 16 -0.21 26.03 25.55
CA GLN A 16 -1.26 25.51 26.44
C GLN A 16 -0.71 25.10 27.81
N ASP A 17 0.41 24.37 27.80
CA ASP A 17 0.96 23.76 29.00
C ASP A 17 1.68 24.81 29.89
N GLU A 18 2.42 25.75 29.28
CA GLU A 18 3.33 26.67 30.02
C GLU A 18 2.80 28.11 30.14
N LEU A 19 2.04 28.58 29.15
CA LEU A 19 1.66 29.99 29.04
C LEU A 19 0.14 30.20 28.91
N ASN A 20 -0.66 29.22 29.31
CA ASN A 20 -2.12 29.27 29.13
C ASN A 20 -2.77 30.52 29.68
N GLU A 21 -2.36 31.00 30.85
CA GLU A 21 -2.99 32.16 31.51
C GLU A 21 -2.60 33.51 30.89
N VAL A 22 -1.41 33.59 30.26
CA VAL A 22 -0.86 34.87 29.75
C VAL A 22 -0.90 34.96 28.21
N SER A 23 -1.26 33.89 27.54
CA SER A 23 -1.38 33.85 26.07
C SER A 23 -2.83 33.97 25.60
N GLN A 24 -3.02 34.54 24.43
CA GLN A 24 -4.31 34.54 23.72
C GLN A 24 -4.08 33.92 22.34
N ILE A 25 -5.02 33.13 21.87
CA ILE A 25 -4.97 32.50 20.56
C ILE A 25 -6.07 33.09 19.71
N ILE A 26 -5.71 33.53 18.51
CA ILE A 26 -6.63 34.01 17.49
C ILE A 26 -6.56 33.03 16.33
N GLU A 27 -7.67 32.39 16.00
CA GLU A 27 -7.79 31.46 14.91
C GLU A 27 -8.22 32.21 13.64
N PHE A 28 -7.48 32.01 12.54
CA PHE A 28 -7.84 32.47 11.21
C PHE A 28 -8.52 31.30 10.47
N LYS A 29 -9.83 31.39 10.30
CA LYS A 29 -10.60 30.36 9.58
C LYS A 29 -10.55 30.60 8.09
N GLU A 30 -10.55 29.52 7.32
CA GLU A 30 -10.47 29.58 5.86
C GLU A 30 -11.63 30.34 5.23
N ASP A 31 -12.83 30.24 5.80
CA ASP A 31 -14.04 30.96 5.38
C ASP A 31 -13.85 32.49 5.42
N ASN A 32 -12.92 32.97 6.22
CA ASN A 32 -12.62 34.39 6.36
C ASN A 32 -11.55 34.90 5.39
N LYS A 33 -10.83 34.00 4.73
CA LYS A 33 -9.71 34.31 3.82
C LYS A 33 -10.12 35.17 2.63
N TRP A 34 -11.34 34.99 2.16
CA TRP A 34 -11.91 35.68 1.00
C TRP A 34 -13.10 36.58 1.35
N ALA A 35 -13.25 36.92 2.64
CA ALA A 35 -14.34 37.76 3.08
C ALA A 35 -14.28 39.16 2.42
N SER A 36 -15.37 39.56 1.76
CA SER A 36 -15.51 40.90 1.17
C SER A 36 -15.83 41.99 2.20
N GLN A 37 -16.12 41.60 3.42
CA GLN A 37 -16.45 42.50 4.53
C GLN A 37 -15.46 42.35 5.67
N ALA A 38 -15.16 43.46 6.35
CA ALA A 38 -14.34 43.43 7.56
C ALA A 38 -15.06 42.64 8.68
N TYR A 39 -14.32 41.78 9.35
CA TYR A 39 -14.80 41.05 10.54
C TYR A 39 -13.83 41.26 11.70
N THR A 40 -14.37 41.13 12.92
CA THR A 40 -13.56 41.29 14.13
C THR A 40 -12.96 39.96 14.54
N LEU A 41 -11.64 39.91 14.62
CA LEU A 41 -10.93 38.78 15.22
C LEU A 41 -11.06 38.85 16.74
N ALA A 42 -11.49 37.77 17.32
CA ALA A 42 -11.59 37.62 18.79
C ALA A 42 -10.72 36.47 19.28
N PRO A 43 -10.15 36.59 20.48
CA PRO A 43 -9.45 35.46 21.08
C PRO A 43 -10.35 34.23 21.21
N MET A 44 -9.80 33.07 20.87
CA MET A 44 -10.46 31.79 21.06
C MET A 44 -10.72 31.52 22.55
N VAL A 45 -11.91 31.09 22.88
CA VAL A 45 -12.20 30.59 24.23
C VAL A 45 -11.42 29.29 24.45
N LYS A 46 -10.56 29.26 25.46
CA LYS A 46 -9.69 28.13 25.80
C LYS A 46 -10.46 26.98 26.45
N SER A 47 -11.47 26.44 25.78
CA SER A 47 -12.19 25.26 26.19
C SER A 47 -11.54 24.00 25.64
N ARG A 48 -11.75 22.85 26.30
CA ARG A 48 -11.27 21.53 25.80
C ARG A 48 -11.74 21.25 24.39
N ASN A 49 -12.96 21.63 24.03
CA ASN A 49 -13.51 21.40 22.70
C ASN A 49 -12.82 22.27 21.65
N ASN A 50 -12.55 23.54 21.94
CA ASN A 50 -11.87 24.43 21.00
C ASN A 50 -10.41 24.03 20.81
N TRP A 51 -9.72 23.61 21.87
CA TRP A 51 -8.39 23.02 21.75
C TRP A 51 -8.39 21.76 20.90
N ARG A 52 -9.36 20.86 21.11
CA ARG A 52 -9.49 19.66 20.31
C ARG A 52 -9.68 19.99 18.84
N ASN A 53 -10.61 20.88 18.51
CA ASN A 53 -10.87 21.28 17.12
C ASN A 53 -9.64 21.92 16.47
N LEU A 54 -8.91 22.76 17.20
CA LEU A 54 -7.67 23.37 16.70
C LEU A 54 -6.59 22.30 16.40
N PHE A 55 -6.44 21.32 17.29
CA PHE A 55 -5.51 20.22 17.08
C PHE A 55 -5.97 19.25 15.99
N GLU A 56 -7.26 18.98 15.88
CA GLU A 56 -7.84 18.16 14.79
C GLU A 56 -7.57 18.81 13.43
N THR A 57 -7.84 20.11 13.28
CA THR A 57 -7.54 20.84 12.04
C THR A 57 -6.05 20.80 11.69
N ALA A 58 -5.18 21.02 12.67
CA ALA A 58 -3.73 20.98 12.46
C ALA A 58 -3.20 19.56 12.21
N LEU A 59 -3.86 18.53 12.73
CA LEU A 59 -3.56 17.13 12.46
C LEU A 59 -4.07 16.69 11.08
N ASP A 60 -5.24 17.17 10.65
CA ASP A 60 -5.77 16.91 9.31
C ASP A 60 -4.82 17.42 8.23
N ASP A 61 -4.28 18.63 8.38
CA ASP A 61 -3.26 19.16 7.46
C ASP A 61 -1.99 18.29 7.40
N LEU A 62 -1.58 17.71 8.55
CA LEU A 62 -0.42 16.82 8.62
C LEU A 62 -0.74 15.39 8.17
N THR A 63 -1.91 14.88 8.50
CA THR A 63 -2.34 13.54 8.06
C THR A 63 -2.60 13.52 6.57
N GLY A 64 -3.11 14.59 5.96
CA GLY A 64 -3.25 14.75 4.53
C GLY A 64 -1.91 14.67 3.77
N LEU A 65 -0.79 15.03 4.44
CA LEU A 65 0.56 14.93 3.86
C LEU A 65 1.18 13.53 3.94
N VAL A 66 0.73 12.70 4.88
CA VAL A 66 1.31 11.36 5.15
C VAL A 66 0.30 10.21 5.02
N SER A 67 -0.99 10.50 4.93
CA SER A 67 -2.01 9.48 4.71
C SER A 67 -2.00 9.00 3.26
N PRO A 68 -2.03 7.70 3.03
CA PRO A 68 -2.20 7.19 1.68
C PRO A 68 -3.56 7.61 1.13
N LYS A 69 -3.59 7.98 -0.15
CA LYS A 69 -4.85 8.23 -0.88
C LYS A 69 -5.49 6.94 -1.38
N CYS A 70 -4.69 5.88 -1.49
CA CYS A 70 -5.15 4.56 -1.86
C CYS A 70 -4.60 3.51 -0.89
N ILE A 71 -5.45 2.67 -0.35
CA ILE A 71 -5.07 1.52 0.47
C ILE A 71 -5.46 0.25 -0.29
N VAL A 72 -4.49 -0.63 -0.53
CA VAL A 72 -4.71 -1.91 -1.19
C VAL A 72 -4.56 -3.04 -0.17
N TYR A 73 -5.66 -3.69 0.17
CA TYR A 73 -5.65 -4.88 1.01
C TYR A 73 -5.20 -6.10 0.22
N CYS A 74 -4.16 -6.78 0.70
CA CYS A 74 -3.63 -8.02 0.13
C CYS A 74 -3.79 -9.18 1.10
N GLU A 75 -3.64 -10.41 0.62
CA GLU A 75 -3.50 -11.57 1.47
C GLU A 75 -2.22 -11.50 2.33
N GLY A 76 -2.20 -12.22 3.44
CA GLY A 76 -1.05 -12.35 4.30
C GLY A 76 -1.32 -12.04 5.77
N ARG A 77 -0.27 -12.04 6.58
CA ARG A 77 -0.39 -11.83 8.02
C ARG A 77 -0.90 -10.44 8.34
N ALA A 78 -2.04 -10.36 9.01
CA ALA A 78 -2.70 -9.10 9.35
C ALA A 78 -2.04 -8.33 10.51
N GLU A 79 -1.16 -8.96 11.28
CA GLU A 79 -0.54 -8.32 12.43
C GLU A 79 0.75 -7.59 12.01
N PRO A 80 0.86 -6.27 12.25
CA PRO A 80 2.09 -5.54 11.96
C PRO A 80 3.25 -5.97 12.87
N THR A 81 4.46 -5.54 12.54
CA THR A 81 5.62 -5.66 13.43
C THR A 81 5.42 -4.77 14.67
N ARG A 82 6.27 -4.93 15.70
CA ARG A 82 6.24 -4.05 16.89
C ARG A 82 6.47 -2.58 16.58
N THR A 83 7.10 -2.28 15.44
CA THR A 83 7.36 -0.93 14.94
C THR A 83 6.33 -0.45 13.92
N GLY A 84 5.23 -1.18 13.74
CA GLY A 84 4.17 -0.86 12.78
C GLY A 84 4.46 -1.25 11.33
N GLY A 85 5.63 -1.84 11.03
CA GLY A 85 5.97 -2.27 9.67
C GLY A 85 5.15 -3.46 9.20
N GLU A 86 4.89 -3.54 7.90
CA GLU A 86 4.15 -4.61 7.25
C GLU A 86 4.86 -5.97 7.39
N ARG A 87 4.12 -7.01 7.74
CA ARG A 87 4.61 -8.39 7.86
C ARG A 87 4.20 -9.29 6.71
N GLY A 88 3.12 -8.97 6.03
CA GLY A 88 2.64 -9.75 4.91
C GLY A 88 3.61 -9.70 3.76
N PHE A 89 3.88 -10.87 3.18
CA PHE A 89 4.84 -10.98 2.09
C PHE A 89 4.37 -10.20 0.86
N ASP A 90 3.12 -10.40 0.43
CA ASP A 90 2.58 -9.82 -0.80
C ASP A 90 2.54 -8.29 -0.72
N ALA A 91 2.01 -7.75 0.38
CA ALA A 91 1.98 -6.31 0.61
C ALA A 91 3.39 -5.70 0.63
N ALA A 92 4.37 -6.38 1.24
CA ALA A 92 5.76 -5.92 1.23
C ALA A 92 6.36 -5.92 -0.18
N VAL A 93 6.03 -6.92 -1.01
CA VAL A 93 6.45 -7.01 -2.41
C VAL A 93 5.83 -5.88 -3.23
N PHE A 94 4.51 -5.68 -3.15
CA PHE A 94 3.83 -4.61 -3.89
C PHE A 94 4.30 -3.21 -3.47
N ASN A 95 4.51 -2.96 -2.17
CA ASN A 95 5.09 -1.70 -1.70
C ASN A 95 6.50 -1.48 -2.26
N SER A 96 7.29 -2.56 -2.45
CA SER A 96 8.62 -2.46 -3.07
C SER A 96 8.56 -2.15 -4.57
N ILE A 97 7.58 -2.72 -5.29
CA ILE A 97 7.42 -2.53 -6.74
C ILE A 97 6.84 -1.15 -7.07
N PHE A 98 5.83 -0.72 -6.31
CA PHE A 98 5.03 0.46 -6.67
C PHE A 98 5.31 1.71 -5.84
N GLY A 99 6.04 1.60 -4.73
CA GLY A 99 6.19 2.71 -3.77
C GLY A 99 6.86 3.96 -4.34
N GLU A 100 7.70 3.84 -5.37
CA GLU A 100 8.32 5.00 -6.01
C GLU A 100 7.35 5.75 -6.94
N LYS A 101 6.61 5.02 -7.77
CA LYS A 101 5.68 5.62 -8.75
C LYS A 101 4.33 6.00 -8.13
N TYR A 102 3.91 5.29 -7.10
CA TYR A 102 2.63 5.48 -6.40
C TYR A 102 2.85 5.76 -4.91
N PRO A 103 3.52 6.87 -4.54
CA PRO A 103 3.89 7.15 -3.15
C PRO A 103 2.66 7.34 -2.24
N ASP A 104 1.51 7.68 -2.80
CA ASP A 104 0.24 7.84 -2.09
C ASP A 104 -0.54 6.51 -1.96
N THR A 105 0.03 5.38 -2.41
CA THR A 105 -0.60 4.05 -2.30
C THR A 105 0.12 3.20 -1.26
N LEU A 106 -0.64 2.61 -0.35
CA LEU A 106 -0.14 1.71 0.67
C LEU A 106 -0.75 0.32 0.52
N PHE A 107 0.09 -0.68 0.32
CA PHE A 107 -0.33 -2.09 0.37
C PHE A 107 -0.19 -2.62 1.78
N ILE A 108 -1.25 -3.23 2.31
CA ILE A 108 -1.30 -3.82 3.65
C ILE A 108 -1.91 -5.21 3.62
N SER A 109 -1.46 -6.07 4.52
CA SER A 109 -1.99 -7.43 4.65
C SER A 109 -3.16 -7.48 5.62
N SER A 110 -4.17 -8.27 5.31
CA SER A 110 -5.39 -8.35 6.10
C SER A 110 -5.84 -9.75 6.50
N GLY A 111 -4.99 -10.74 6.38
CA GLY A 111 -5.30 -12.15 6.69
C GLY A 111 -5.56 -12.98 5.45
N GLY A 112 -6.27 -14.12 5.60
CA GLY A 112 -6.66 -14.97 4.49
C GLY A 112 -7.88 -14.42 3.72
N ASN A 113 -8.24 -15.08 2.62
CA ASN A 113 -9.29 -14.62 1.70
C ASN A 113 -10.61 -14.20 2.36
N THR A 114 -11.11 -14.97 3.33
CA THR A 114 -12.36 -14.65 4.05
C THR A 114 -12.19 -13.45 4.98
N GLU A 115 -11.05 -13.36 5.67
CA GLU A 115 -10.74 -12.24 6.55
C GLU A 115 -10.51 -10.96 5.74
N LEU A 116 -9.91 -11.08 4.56
CA LEU A 116 -9.68 -9.98 3.63
C LEU A 116 -10.99 -9.28 3.25
N ASP A 117 -12.03 -10.04 2.88
CA ASP A 117 -13.34 -9.48 2.52
C ASP A 117 -13.99 -8.78 3.72
N GLN A 118 -14.05 -9.45 4.88
CA GLN A 118 -14.67 -8.89 6.09
C GLN A 118 -13.94 -7.65 6.60
N ARG A 119 -12.61 -7.65 6.59
CA ARG A 119 -11.80 -6.52 7.08
C ARG A 119 -11.87 -5.32 6.13
N SER A 120 -11.88 -5.57 4.82
CA SER A 120 -12.04 -4.48 3.84
C SER A 120 -13.40 -3.79 3.98
N GLU A 121 -14.49 -4.53 4.17
CA GLU A 121 -15.82 -3.95 4.41
C GLU A 121 -15.86 -3.10 5.68
N ILE A 122 -15.27 -3.59 6.78
CA ILE A 122 -15.17 -2.83 8.05
C ILE A 122 -14.32 -1.58 7.84
N ALA A 123 -13.17 -1.71 7.18
CA ALA A 123 -12.29 -0.59 6.91
C ALA A 123 -12.97 0.47 6.03
N ILE A 124 -13.66 0.06 4.97
CA ILE A 124 -14.45 0.97 4.12
C ILE A 124 -15.49 1.70 4.96
N SER A 125 -16.21 0.99 5.84
CA SER A 125 -17.27 1.59 6.65
C SER A 125 -16.75 2.59 7.71
N ILE A 126 -15.53 2.41 8.19
CA ILE A 126 -14.90 3.29 9.19
C ILE A 126 -14.13 4.42 8.52
N LEU A 127 -13.24 4.07 7.58
CA LEU A 127 -12.32 5.05 6.97
C LEU A 127 -13.06 6.04 6.06
N SER A 128 -14.12 5.61 5.35
CA SER A 128 -14.96 6.51 4.56
C SER A 128 -15.71 7.56 5.38
N LYS A 129 -15.83 7.36 6.70
CA LYS A 129 -16.42 8.36 7.61
C LYS A 129 -15.40 9.34 8.17
N VAL A 130 -14.11 8.97 8.14
CA VAL A 130 -13.02 9.74 8.72
C VAL A 130 -12.22 10.43 7.61
N PHE A 131 -12.03 9.76 6.48
CA PHE A 131 -11.28 10.24 5.32
C PHE A 131 -12.16 10.13 4.09
N SER A 132 -12.68 11.25 3.59
CA SER A 132 -13.58 11.30 2.43
C SER A 132 -12.88 10.88 1.13
N ASP A 133 -11.57 10.94 1.07
CA ASP A 133 -10.77 10.87 -0.16
C ASP A 133 -9.87 9.63 -0.26
N VAL A 134 -10.00 8.65 0.66
CA VAL A 134 -9.21 7.41 0.61
C VAL A 134 -9.92 6.35 -0.22
N GLU A 135 -9.29 5.93 -1.30
CA GLU A 135 -9.71 4.77 -2.07
C GLU A 135 -9.25 3.49 -1.38
N ILE A 136 -10.14 2.49 -1.27
CA ILE A 136 -9.82 1.19 -0.69
C ILE A 136 -10.01 0.11 -1.74
N LEU A 137 -8.93 -0.58 -2.09
CA LEU A 137 -8.90 -1.69 -3.02
C LEU A 137 -8.68 -3.01 -2.28
N VAL A 138 -9.19 -4.09 -2.84
CA VAL A 138 -8.99 -5.47 -2.39
C VAL A 138 -8.30 -6.22 -3.51
N LEU A 139 -7.08 -6.68 -3.28
CA LEU A 139 -6.29 -7.44 -4.25
C LEU A 139 -6.18 -8.90 -3.81
N LYS A 140 -6.60 -9.80 -4.68
CA LYS A 140 -6.58 -11.25 -4.45
C LYS A 140 -5.71 -11.96 -5.47
N ASP A 141 -5.12 -13.06 -5.03
CA ASP A 141 -4.52 -14.04 -5.92
C ASP A 141 -5.61 -14.68 -6.80
N ARG A 142 -5.21 -15.23 -7.94
CA ARG A 142 -6.16 -15.84 -8.86
C ARG A 142 -6.68 -17.20 -8.36
N ASP A 143 -5.99 -17.84 -7.44
CA ASP A 143 -6.38 -19.11 -6.80
C ASP A 143 -7.58 -19.03 -5.85
N MET A 144 -8.28 -17.92 -5.85
CA MET A 144 -9.37 -17.45 -4.97
C MET A 144 -10.31 -18.50 -4.37
N ALA A 145 -10.32 -19.68 -4.86
CA ALA A 145 -11.15 -20.76 -4.38
C ALA A 145 -10.27 -21.94 -4.01
N SER A 146 -9.72 -21.92 -2.80
CA SER A 146 -9.23 -23.12 -2.08
C SER A 146 -8.82 -24.30 -2.99
N GLY A 147 -7.71 -24.17 -3.69
CA GLY A 147 -7.07 -25.30 -4.37
C GLY A 147 -7.68 -25.73 -5.71
N LYS A 148 -8.44 -24.87 -6.37
CA LYS A 148 -8.88 -25.09 -7.75
C LYS A 148 -8.15 -24.15 -8.68
N ASP A 149 -7.68 -24.70 -9.82
CA ASP A 149 -7.17 -23.91 -10.92
C ASP A 149 -8.30 -23.01 -11.43
N THR A 150 -8.16 -21.70 -11.22
CA THR A 150 -9.15 -20.76 -11.72
C THR A 150 -8.81 -20.31 -13.13
N THR A 151 -9.80 -20.37 -14.02
CA THR A 151 -9.66 -19.91 -15.39
C THR A 151 -9.78 -18.39 -15.48
N GLU A 152 -9.40 -17.81 -16.61
CA GLU A 152 -9.68 -16.40 -16.88
C GLU A 152 -11.19 -16.08 -16.88
N ALA A 153 -12.02 -17.02 -17.32
CA ALA A 153 -13.48 -16.87 -17.25
C ALA A 153 -13.98 -16.78 -15.80
N ASP A 154 -13.42 -17.59 -14.90
CA ASP A 154 -13.77 -17.53 -13.48
C ASP A 154 -13.32 -16.20 -12.84
N ARG A 155 -12.13 -15.72 -13.21
CA ARG A 155 -11.63 -14.41 -12.81
C ARG A 155 -12.58 -13.28 -13.23
N GLN A 156 -12.98 -13.25 -14.49
CA GLN A 156 -13.91 -12.25 -15.02
C GLN A 156 -15.29 -12.35 -14.37
N MET A 157 -15.78 -13.56 -14.14
CA MET A 157 -17.03 -13.78 -13.43
C MET A 157 -16.96 -13.26 -11.99
N TYR A 158 -15.86 -13.49 -11.29
CA TYR A 158 -15.65 -12.92 -9.95
C TYR A 158 -15.66 -11.40 -9.98
N LEU A 159 -14.90 -10.77 -10.87
CA LEU A 159 -14.85 -9.31 -10.99
C LEU A 159 -16.21 -8.68 -11.35
N SER A 160 -17.03 -9.38 -12.14
CA SER A 160 -18.37 -8.91 -12.49
C SER A 160 -19.37 -8.99 -11.34
N ASN A 161 -19.20 -9.98 -10.45
CA ASN A 161 -20.10 -10.24 -9.32
C ASN A 161 -19.70 -9.52 -8.03
N ASN A 162 -18.52 -8.88 -7.99
CA ASN A 162 -18.01 -8.22 -6.80
C ASN A 162 -17.86 -6.70 -7.01
N PRO A 163 -17.79 -5.93 -5.90
CA PRO A 163 -17.66 -4.48 -5.94
C PRO A 163 -16.52 -3.97 -6.84
N GLN A 164 -16.67 -2.74 -7.33
CA GLN A 164 -15.70 -2.10 -8.24
C GLN A 164 -14.30 -1.94 -7.65
N ASN A 165 -14.14 -2.03 -6.34
CA ASN A 165 -12.86 -1.96 -5.65
C ASN A 165 -12.11 -3.30 -5.57
N HIS A 166 -12.70 -4.41 -6.06
CA HIS A 166 -12.02 -5.70 -6.11
C HIS A 166 -11.08 -5.80 -7.31
N ARG A 167 -9.92 -6.41 -7.07
CA ARG A 167 -8.86 -6.73 -8.04
C ARG A 167 -8.47 -8.19 -7.88
N VAL A 168 -8.13 -8.84 -8.99
CA VAL A 168 -7.63 -10.23 -9.01
C VAL A 168 -6.46 -10.29 -9.96
N LEU A 169 -5.35 -10.91 -9.54
CA LEU A 169 -4.18 -11.08 -10.38
C LEU A 169 -4.52 -11.83 -11.68
N ASN A 170 -3.85 -11.51 -12.78
CA ASN A 170 -3.99 -12.25 -14.04
C ASN A 170 -3.28 -13.59 -13.98
N ARG A 171 -2.14 -13.65 -13.28
CA ARG A 171 -1.38 -14.88 -13.05
C ARG A 171 -1.84 -15.54 -11.76
N PHE A 172 -1.46 -16.80 -11.57
CA PHE A 172 -1.95 -17.63 -10.48
C PHE A 172 -1.74 -16.98 -9.10
N GLU A 173 -0.53 -16.48 -8.85
CA GLU A 173 -0.13 -15.82 -7.60
C GLU A 173 1.02 -14.83 -7.85
N ILE A 174 1.41 -14.06 -6.85
CA ILE A 174 2.49 -13.04 -6.99
C ILE A 174 3.82 -13.67 -7.41
N GLU A 175 4.11 -14.91 -7.00
CA GLU A 175 5.31 -15.60 -7.38
C GLU A 175 5.44 -15.82 -8.89
N ASN A 176 4.33 -15.95 -9.61
CA ASN A 176 4.34 -16.07 -11.06
C ASN A 176 4.85 -14.81 -11.77
N TYR A 177 4.76 -13.66 -11.13
CA TYR A 177 5.36 -12.41 -11.60
C TYR A 177 6.83 -12.31 -11.19
N LEU A 178 7.16 -12.67 -9.94
CA LEU A 178 8.53 -12.63 -9.44
C LEU A 178 9.44 -13.62 -10.16
N TYR A 179 8.91 -14.75 -10.58
CA TYR A 179 9.65 -15.82 -11.27
C TYR A 179 9.56 -15.72 -12.80
N ASP A 180 9.03 -14.61 -13.31
CA ASP A 180 9.05 -14.36 -14.74
C ASP A 180 10.48 -14.28 -15.28
N LYS A 181 10.66 -14.76 -16.50
CA LYS A 181 11.97 -14.82 -17.18
C LYS A 181 12.63 -13.43 -17.26
N GLU A 182 11.86 -12.37 -17.54
CA GLU A 182 12.45 -11.02 -17.62
C GLU A 182 12.97 -10.54 -16.27
N VAL A 183 12.28 -10.85 -15.17
CA VAL A 183 12.70 -10.49 -13.80
C VAL A 183 13.96 -11.27 -13.40
N LEU A 184 13.98 -12.57 -13.65
CA LEU A 184 15.12 -13.42 -13.33
C LEU A 184 16.36 -13.06 -14.13
N LYS A 185 16.23 -12.76 -15.43
CA LYS A 185 17.32 -12.26 -16.27
C LYS A 185 17.88 -10.95 -15.72
N LYS A 186 17.02 -9.99 -15.38
CA LYS A 186 17.43 -8.70 -14.83
C LYS A 186 18.12 -8.85 -13.47
N TYR A 187 17.57 -9.71 -12.62
CA TYR A 187 18.19 -10.03 -11.34
C TYR A 187 19.60 -10.63 -11.52
N CYS A 188 19.75 -11.58 -12.45
CA CYS A 188 21.06 -12.19 -12.74
C CYS A 188 22.05 -11.17 -13.31
N GLU A 189 21.61 -10.30 -14.21
CA GLU A 189 22.44 -9.22 -14.77
C GLU A 189 22.98 -8.30 -13.66
N ILE A 190 22.12 -7.81 -12.78
CA ILE A 190 22.50 -6.89 -11.67
C ILE A 190 23.46 -7.56 -10.68
N ASN A 191 23.29 -8.87 -10.45
CA ASN A 191 24.09 -9.60 -9.46
C ASN A 191 25.27 -10.37 -10.09
N GLU A 192 25.62 -10.12 -11.35
CA GLU A 192 26.71 -10.77 -12.07
C GLU A 192 26.59 -12.31 -12.04
N LYS A 193 25.37 -12.81 -12.20
CA LYS A 193 25.03 -14.24 -12.26
C LYS A 193 24.65 -14.66 -13.67
N THR A 194 24.82 -15.94 -13.95
CA THR A 194 24.38 -16.53 -15.23
C THR A 194 23.00 -17.12 -15.05
N PHE A 195 22.06 -16.73 -15.91
CA PHE A 195 20.73 -17.32 -15.97
C PHE A 195 20.71 -18.52 -16.91
N ASP A 196 20.33 -19.69 -16.39
CA ASP A 196 20.12 -20.89 -17.19
C ASP A 196 18.72 -20.88 -17.81
N GLU A 197 18.60 -20.21 -18.96
CA GLU A 197 17.33 -20.06 -19.66
C GLU A 197 16.78 -21.40 -20.15
N ALA A 198 17.64 -22.32 -20.59
CA ALA A 198 17.21 -23.62 -21.10
C ALA A 198 16.58 -24.48 -19.98
N ALA A 199 17.21 -24.52 -18.83
CA ALA A 199 16.66 -25.22 -17.67
C ALA A 199 15.37 -24.55 -17.15
N TYR A 200 15.29 -23.23 -17.18
CA TYR A 200 14.08 -22.50 -16.85
C TYR A 200 12.93 -22.88 -17.80
N ASP A 201 13.12 -22.80 -19.10
CA ASP A 201 12.09 -23.09 -20.11
C ASP A 201 11.62 -24.55 -20.08
N ALA A 202 12.50 -25.47 -19.71
CA ALA A 202 12.14 -26.88 -19.51
C ALA A 202 11.25 -27.08 -18.23
N PHE A 203 11.39 -26.22 -17.23
CA PHE A 203 10.69 -26.34 -15.96
C PHE A 203 9.42 -25.49 -15.89
N VAL A 204 9.49 -24.22 -16.31
CA VAL A 204 8.37 -23.29 -16.33
C VAL A 204 7.75 -23.28 -17.73
N THR A 205 6.75 -24.12 -17.91
CA THR A 205 6.06 -24.26 -19.21
C THR A 205 4.89 -23.30 -19.38
N ASP A 206 4.32 -22.85 -18.27
CA ASP A 206 3.22 -21.87 -18.23
C ASP A 206 3.40 -20.97 -17.01
N VAL A 207 4.10 -19.84 -17.20
CA VAL A 207 4.34 -18.88 -16.11
C VAL A 207 3.05 -18.21 -15.60
N VAL A 208 1.95 -18.26 -16.35
CA VAL A 208 0.68 -17.64 -15.97
C VAL A 208 -0.12 -18.54 -15.01
N ASN A 209 -0.20 -19.83 -15.33
CA ASN A 209 -1.13 -20.75 -14.64
C ASN A 209 -0.44 -21.82 -13.79
N GLN A 210 0.87 -22.03 -13.96
CA GLN A 210 1.60 -23.06 -13.23
C GLN A 210 1.80 -22.66 -11.77
N GLN A 211 1.49 -23.55 -10.83
CA GLN A 211 1.78 -23.36 -9.41
C GLN A 211 3.29 -23.49 -9.15
N ILE A 212 3.97 -22.38 -8.96
CA ILE A 212 5.44 -22.33 -8.82
C ILE A 212 5.96 -21.78 -7.51
N LYS A 213 5.08 -21.38 -6.60
CA LYS A 213 5.38 -20.78 -5.27
C LYS A 213 6.40 -21.57 -4.47
N ASP A 214 6.21 -22.88 -4.40
CA ASP A 214 7.04 -23.78 -3.59
C ASP A 214 8.35 -24.18 -4.29
N ASN A 215 8.52 -23.78 -5.53
CA ASN A 215 9.65 -24.16 -6.37
C ASN A 215 10.84 -23.19 -6.30
N THR A 216 10.90 -22.32 -5.27
CA THR A 216 11.97 -21.32 -5.10
C THR A 216 13.38 -21.90 -5.20
N GLY A 217 13.58 -23.16 -4.76
CA GLY A 217 14.86 -23.86 -4.88
C GLY A 217 15.31 -24.06 -6.31
N HIS A 218 14.42 -24.51 -7.20
CA HIS A 218 14.70 -24.67 -8.63
C HIS A 218 14.97 -23.32 -9.29
N ILE A 219 14.14 -22.32 -9.02
CA ILE A 219 14.30 -20.96 -9.58
C ILE A 219 15.66 -20.36 -9.19
N ARG A 220 16.09 -20.50 -7.93
CA ARG A 220 17.43 -20.04 -7.52
C ARG A 220 18.55 -20.74 -8.27
N ASN A 221 18.41 -22.05 -8.48
CA ASN A 221 19.42 -22.80 -9.24
C ASN A 221 19.58 -22.29 -10.67
N PHE A 222 18.47 -21.93 -11.34
CA PHE A 222 18.51 -21.33 -12.68
C PHE A 222 19.22 -19.96 -12.68
N CYS A 223 19.23 -19.25 -11.55
CA CYS A 223 19.99 -18.01 -11.38
C CYS A 223 21.43 -18.24 -10.91
N GLY A 224 21.95 -19.48 -10.91
CA GLY A 224 23.31 -19.78 -10.44
C GLY A 224 23.55 -19.46 -8.97
N ILE A 225 22.48 -19.44 -8.13
CA ILE A 225 22.59 -19.17 -6.70
C ILE A 225 22.80 -20.48 -5.96
N VAL A 226 24.03 -20.66 -5.50
CA VAL A 226 24.44 -21.79 -4.66
C VAL A 226 24.45 -21.35 -3.21
N GLY A 227 23.62 -21.97 -2.36
CA GLY A 227 23.59 -21.69 -0.92
C GLY A 227 22.19 -21.50 -0.34
N SER A 228 22.09 -21.33 0.98
CA SER A 228 20.84 -21.26 1.73
C SER A 228 20.30 -19.83 1.87
N ILE A 229 20.04 -19.14 0.77
CA ILE A 229 19.28 -17.89 0.87
C ILE A 229 17.85 -18.24 1.26
N ASN A 230 17.30 -17.57 2.28
CA ASN A 230 15.90 -17.72 2.64
C ASN A 230 15.00 -17.39 1.43
N ALA A 231 13.98 -18.22 1.18
CA ALA A 231 13.08 -18.07 0.05
C ALA A 231 12.41 -16.69 0.00
N GLU A 232 11.96 -16.19 1.15
CA GLU A 232 11.32 -14.88 1.26
C GLU A 232 12.28 -13.73 0.93
N VAL A 233 13.54 -13.82 1.39
CA VAL A 233 14.58 -12.82 1.07
C VAL A 233 14.87 -12.81 -0.42
N PHE A 234 14.98 -13.98 -1.05
CA PHE A 234 15.17 -14.08 -2.50
C PHE A 234 14.03 -13.42 -3.27
N LYS A 235 12.78 -13.77 -2.94
CA LYS A 235 11.58 -13.19 -3.55
C LYS A 235 11.52 -11.66 -3.39
N LYS A 236 11.81 -11.15 -2.20
CA LYS A 236 11.90 -9.69 -1.94
C LYS A 236 13.01 -9.01 -2.75
N ASN A 237 14.12 -9.70 -3.00
CA ASN A 237 15.16 -9.16 -3.86
C ASN A 237 14.76 -9.15 -5.35
N LEU A 238 13.96 -10.13 -5.79
CA LEU A 238 13.36 -10.10 -7.14
C LEU A 238 12.38 -8.93 -7.29
N ALA A 239 11.56 -8.65 -6.28
CA ALA A 239 10.65 -7.51 -6.31
C ALA A 239 11.37 -6.17 -6.54
N LYS A 240 12.57 -6.00 -5.98
CA LYS A 240 13.36 -4.76 -6.10
C LYS A 240 13.92 -4.50 -7.51
N VAL A 241 13.98 -5.51 -8.36
CA VAL A 241 14.48 -5.34 -9.73
C VAL A 241 13.38 -5.09 -10.74
N ILE A 242 12.11 -5.20 -10.31
CA ILE A 242 10.97 -4.94 -11.18
C ILE A 242 10.79 -3.42 -11.29
N ASP A 243 10.88 -2.90 -12.51
CA ASP A 243 10.72 -1.49 -12.85
C ASP A 243 9.65 -1.27 -13.94
N ASP A 244 9.28 -0.03 -14.17
CA ASP A 244 8.20 0.37 -15.08
C ASP A 244 8.46 0.09 -16.58
N SER A 245 9.68 -0.26 -16.94
CA SER A 245 10.02 -0.69 -18.30
C SER A 245 9.54 -2.11 -18.61
N MET A 246 9.41 -2.96 -17.57
CA MET A 246 9.09 -4.39 -17.67
C MET A 246 7.62 -4.67 -18.01
N GLN A 247 7.38 -5.76 -18.72
CA GLN A 247 6.02 -6.23 -19.01
C GLN A 247 5.30 -6.71 -17.76
N VAL A 248 6.02 -7.37 -16.85
CA VAL A 248 5.52 -7.77 -15.52
C VAL A 248 4.97 -6.56 -14.73
N TYR A 249 5.71 -5.47 -14.68
CA TYR A 249 5.27 -4.24 -14.02
C TYR A 249 3.99 -3.69 -14.65
N LYS A 250 3.96 -3.55 -15.97
CA LYS A 250 2.81 -3.01 -16.73
C LYS A 250 1.56 -3.88 -16.57
N GLU A 251 1.73 -5.20 -16.49
CA GLU A 251 0.64 -6.14 -16.25
C GLU A 251 0.05 -5.93 -14.83
N LEU A 252 0.92 -5.92 -13.80
CA LEU A 252 0.50 -5.67 -12.42
C LEU A 252 -0.15 -4.30 -12.25
N GLU A 253 0.44 -3.25 -12.82
CA GLU A 253 -0.10 -1.89 -12.79
C GLU A 253 -1.52 -1.82 -13.36
N ARG A 254 -1.73 -2.47 -14.51
CA ARG A 254 -3.04 -2.52 -15.15
C ARG A 254 -4.08 -3.25 -14.30
N VAL A 255 -3.71 -4.40 -13.75
CA VAL A 255 -4.60 -5.17 -12.87
C VAL A 255 -5.00 -4.40 -11.63
N ILE A 256 -4.04 -3.77 -10.96
CA ILE A 256 -4.26 -3.14 -9.66
C ILE A 256 -4.97 -1.80 -9.82
N PHE A 257 -4.46 -0.94 -10.69
CA PHE A 257 -4.92 0.46 -10.77
C PHE A 257 -5.96 0.71 -11.86
N GLN A 258 -6.05 -0.14 -12.89
CA GLN A 258 -6.98 0.04 -14.01
C GLN A 258 -8.13 -0.97 -14.05
N ARG A 259 -8.13 -1.98 -13.16
CA ARG A 259 -9.13 -3.06 -13.11
C ARG A 259 -9.26 -3.83 -14.46
N ALA A 260 -8.17 -4.14 -15.09
CA ALA A 260 -8.14 -4.89 -16.35
C ALA A 260 -8.04 -6.42 -16.13
#